data_4508718decca960feef99afcdfae45f3
#
_entry.id   4508718decca960feef99afcdfae45f3
#
_cell.length_a   1.000
_cell.length_b   1.000
_cell.length_c   1.000
_cell.angle_alpha   90.00
_cell.angle_beta   90.00
_cell.angle_gamma   90.00
#
_symmetry.space_group_name_H-M   'P 1'
#
loop_
_entity.id
_entity.type
_entity.pdbx_description
1 polymer ?
#
loop_
_entity_poly.entity_id
_entity_poly.type
_entity_poly.pdbx_seq_one_letter_code
_entity_poly.pdbx_strand_id
1 'polypeptide(L)'
;ALPHASNAGVSAPGISAVLLRRGVDWGAPDGAPVDLIFMIAVPPGSESLHLQILARLVNLLSRSELTEALHTASNPQRFVELIAKTENACFAE
;
A
#
# COMPACT_ATOMS: atom_id res chain seq x y z
N ALA A 1 0.66 -6.06 4.62
CA ALA A 1 -0.52 -5.71 5.43
C ALA A 1 -1.10 -4.38 4.98
N LEU A 2 -2.40 -4.22 5.13
CA LEU A 2 -3.14 -3.03 4.69
C LEU A 2 -3.97 -2.45 5.86
N PRO A 3 -3.32 -2.01 6.97
CA PRO A 3 -4.07 -1.35 8.02
C PRO A 3 -4.69 -0.05 7.51
N HIS A 4 -5.85 0.29 8.05
CA HIS A 4 -6.59 1.49 7.63
C HIS A 4 -7.28 2.16 8.81
N ALA A 5 -7.51 3.46 8.67
CA ALA A 5 -8.20 4.24 9.69
C ALA A 5 -9.05 5.33 9.04
N SER A 6 -10.18 5.61 9.67
CA SER A 6 -11.02 6.76 9.36
C SER A 6 -11.23 7.53 10.67
N ASN A 7 -10.82 8.79 10.69
CA ASN A 7 -10.81 9.57 11.92
C ASN A 7 -10.99 11.05 11.61
N ALA A 8 -11.65 11.78 12.52
CA ALA A 8 -11.88 13.21 12.38
C ALA A 8 -10.59 14.03 12.31
N GLY A 9 -9.46 13.49 12.80
CA GLY A 9 -8.16 14.13 12.68
C GLY A 9 -7.55 14.06 11.28
N VAL A 10 -8.15 13.31 10.36
CA VAL A 10 -7.67 13.18 8.99
C VAL A 10 -8.42 14.17 8.11
N SER A 11 -7.71 15.14 7.55
CA SER A 11 -8.29 16.20 6.71
C SER A 11 -8.25 15.88 5.21
N ALA A 12 -7.38 14.97 4.81
CA ALA A 12 -7.26 14.53 3.41
C ALA A 12 -6.81 13.07 3.37
N PRO A 13 -7.15 12.32 2.30
CA PRO A 13 -6.68 10.94 2.16
C PRO A 13 -5.17 10.87 2.10
N GLY A 14 -4.60 9.87 2.73
CA GLY A 14 -3.17 9.64 2.70
C GLY A 14 -2.83 8.16 2.76
N ILE A 15 -1.70 7.80 2.16
CA ILE A 15 -1.16 6.46 2.18
C ILE A 15 0.29 6.55 2.61
N SER A 16 0.68 5.76 3.59
CA SER A 16 2.09 5.59 3.93
C SER A 16 2.48 4.13 3.77
N ALA A 17 3.73 3.89 3.43
CA ALA A 17 4.23 2.55 3.21
C ALA A 17 5.48 2.31 4.05
N VAL A 18 5.61 1.09 4.55
CA VAL A 18 6.76 0.65 5.32
C VAL A 18 7.27 -0.66 4.76
N LEU A 19 8.57 -0.73 4.48
CA LEU A 19 9.25 -1.97 4.18
C LEU A 19 10.13 -2.32 5.37
N LEU A 20 9.82 -3.43 6.04
CA LEU A 20 10.57 -3.90 7.20
C LEU A 20 11.76 -4.73 6.74
N ARG A 21 12.89 -4.61 7.42
CA ARG A 21 14.07 -5.43 7.14
C ARG A 21 13.85 -6.89 7.47
N ARG A 22 13.00 -7.16 8.46
CA ARG A 22 12.60 -8.51 8.85
C ARG A 22 11.10 -8.58 8.93
N GLY A 23 10.54 -9.66 8.40
CA GLY A 23 9.12 -9.91 8.49
C GLY A 23 8.65 -10.06 9.93
N VAL A 24 7.42 -9.63 10.17
CA VAL A 24 6.77 -9.69 11.47
C VAL A 24 5.55 -10.62 11.38
N ASP A 25 5.32 -11.39 12.43
CA ASP A 25 4.11 -12.18 12.54
C ASP A 25 2.92 -11.23 12.76
N TRP A 26 2.13 -11.07 11.70
CA TRP A 26 0.96 -10.19 11.67
C TRP A 26 -0.34 -10.96 11.89
N GLY A 27 -0.25 -12.29 12.04
CA GLY A 27 -1.43 -13.13 12.06
C GLY A 27 -2.05 -13.30 10.68
N ALA A 28 -1.24 -13.24 9.63
CA ALA A 28 -1.72 -13.37 8.25
C ALA A 28 -2.33 -14.75 7.99
N PRO A 29 -3.39 -14.84 7.15
CA PRO A 29 -4.05 -16.13 6.88
C PRO A 29 -3.14 -17.19 6.30
N ASP A 30 -2.11 -16.80 5.55
CA ASP A 30 -1.14 -17.72 4.97
C ASP A 30 -0.01 -18.13 5.94
N GLY A 31 -0.02 -17.59 7.16
CA GLY A 31 1.01 -17.85 8.16
C GLY A 31 2.37 -17.23 7.85
N ALA A 32 2.51 -16.51 6.74
CA ALA A 32 3.78 -15.90 6.35
C ALA A 32 4.07 -14.62 7.12
N PRO A 33 5.34 -14.30 7.41
CA PRO A 33 5.68 -13.02 8.01
C PRO A 33 5.40 -11.87 7.04
N VAL A 34 5.01 -10.73 7.60
CA VAL A 34 4.70 -9.52 6.85
C VAL A 34 5.87 -8.55 6.95
N ASP A 35 6.36 -8.06 5.82
CA ASP A 35 7.43 -7.08 5.76
C ASP A 35 7.05 -5.82 4.95
N LEU A 36 5.96 -5.86 4.23
CA LEU A 36 5.46 -4.74 3.43
C LEU A 36 4.10 -4.30 3.95
N ILE A 37 4.01 -3.04 4.37
CA ILE A 37 2.83 -2.49 5.02
C ILE A 37 2.44 -1.19 4.34
N PHE A 38 1.18 -1.08 3.93
CA PHE A 38 0.59 0.17 3.43
C PHE A 38 -0.51 0.59 4.37
N MET A 39 -0.37 1.74 5.03
CA MET A 39 -1.41 2.29 5.88
C MET A 39 -2.21 3.33 5.10
N ILE A 40 -3.53 3.17 5.12
CA ILE A 40 -4.46 4.07 4.46
C ILE A 40 -5.21 4.86 5.53
N ALA A 41 -5.20 6.19 5.41
CA ALA A 41 -5.97 7.07 6.27
C ALA A 41 -6.89 7.93 5.43
N VAL A 42 -8.17 7.99 5.81
CA VAL A 42 -9.19 8.75 5.09
C VAL A 42 -10.01 9.60 6.04
N PRO A 43 -10.53 10.76 5.58
CA PRO A 43 -11.47 11.55 6.36
C PRO A 43 -12.78 10.78 6.60
N PRO A 44 -13.54 11.14 7.64
CA PRO A 44 -14.88 10.57 7.84
C PRO A 44 -15.78 10.84 6.62
N GLY A 45 -16.65 9.89 6.30
CA GLY A 45 -17.54 10.02 5.15
C GLY A 45 -16.91 9.68 3.81
N SER A 46 -15.68 9.13 3.81
CA SER A 46 -14.93 8.81 2.58
C SER A 46 -14.88 7.31 2.31
N GLU A 47 -15.92 6.57 2.64
CA GLU A 47 -15.94 5.11 2.51
C GLU A 47 -15.75 4.66 1.05
N SER A 48 -16.39 5.36 0.10
CA SER A 48 -16.25 5.05 -1.32
C SER A 48 -14.83 5.26 -1.82
N LEU A 49 -14.19 6.36 -1.40
CA LEU A 49 -12.80 6.64 -1.75
C LEU A 49 -11.86 5.59 -1.13
N HIS A 50 -12.08 5.22 0.12
CA HIS A 50 -11.31 4.19 0.79
C HIS A 50 -11.36 2.86 0.02
N LEU A 51 -12.54 2.45 -0.41
CA LEU A 51 -12.70 1.23 -1.20
C LEU A 51 -11.97 1.30 -2.54
N GLN A 52 -12.00 2.45 -3.21
CA GLN A 52 -11.28 2.66 -4.47
C GLN A 52 -9.76 2.55 -4.29
N ILE A 53 -9.22 3.18 -3.24
CA ILE A 53 -7.79 3.13 -2.92
C ILE A 53 -7.39 1.69 -2.62
N LEU A 54 -8.16 1.01 -1.78
CA LEU A 54 -7.89 -0.38 -1.40
C LEU A 54 -7.89 -1.30 -2.61
N ALA A 55 -8.88 -1.17 -3.49
CA ALA A 55 -8.98 -1.97 -4.70
C ALA A 55 -7.78 -1.78 -5.62
N ARG A 56 -7.32 -0.55 -5.80
CA ARG A 56 -6.12 -0.27 -6.60
C ARG A 56 -4.86 -0.86 -5.98
N LEU A 57 -4.69 -0.69 -4.66
CA LEU A 57 -3.53 -1.26 -3.96
C LEU A 57 -3.51 -2.78 -4.07
N VAL A 58 -4.63 -3.44 -3.85
CA VAL A 58 -4.70 -4.90 -3.96
C VAL A 58 -4.34 -5.35 -5.37
N ASN A 59 -4.84 -4.65 -6.39
CA ASN A 59 -4.51 -4.94 -7.78
C ASN A 59 -3.01 -4.79 -8.04
N LEU A 60 -2.41 -3.67 -7.62
CA LEU A 60 -0.99 -3.42 -7.81
C LEU A 60 -0.12 -4.44 -7.07
N LEU A 61 -0.46 -4.71 -5.81
CA LEU A 61 0.33 -5.61 -4.97
C LEU A 61 0.15 -7.10 -5.33
N SER A 62 -0.83 -7.43 -6.15
CA SER A 62 -0.95 -8.79 -6.71
C SER A 62 0.05 -9.06 -7.84
N ARG A 63 0.75 -8.02 -8.31
CA ARG A 63 1.75 -8.13 -9.37
C ARG A 63 3.10 -8.46 -8.76
N SER A 64 3.58 -9.68 -8.94
CA SER A 64 4.82 -10.15 -8.34
C SER A 64 6.04 -9.33 -8.78
N GLU A 65 6.05 -8.85 -10.01
CA GLU A 65 7.13 -7.99 -10.52
C GLU A 65 7.26 -6.70 -9.70
N LEU A 66 6.13 -6.08 -9.36
CA LEU A 66 6.13 -4.87 -8.55
C LEU A 66 6.59 -5.17 -7.11
N THR A 67 6.03 -6.19 -6.48
CA THR A 67 6.39 -6.50 -5.09
C THR A 67 7.85 -6.89 -4.95
N GLU A 68 8.40 -7.65 -5.90
CA GLU A 68 9.83 -7.95 -5.92
C GLU A 68 10.68 -6.69 -6.07
N ALA A 69 10.29 -5.78 -6.97
CA ALA A 69 11.00 -4.52 -7.15
C ALA A 69 10.93 -3.64 -5.92
N LEU A 70 9.79 -3.59 -5.23
CA LEU A 70 9.64 -2.82 -4.00
C LEU A 70 10.56 -3.33 -2.88
N HIS A 71 10.73 -4.64 -2.77
CA HIS A 71 11.63 -5.23 -1.77
C HIS A 71 13.10 -4.86 -2.02
N THR A 72 13.47 -4.52 -3.25
CA THR A 72 14.83 -4.13 -3.61
C THR A 72 15.03 -2.62 -3.72
N ALA A 73 14.00 -1.83 -3.49
CA ALA A 73 14.09 -0.38 -3.57
C ALA A 73 15.09 0.16 -2.53
N SER A 74 16.06 0.95 -2.99
CA SER A 74 17.17 1.41 -2.15
C SER A 74 16.84 2.59 -1.25
N ASN A 75 15.76 3.30 -1.55
CA ASN A 75 15.30 4.46 -0.78
C ASN A 75 13.81 4.70 -0.98
N PRO A 76 13.19 5.53 -0.11
CA PRO A 76 11.75 5.80 -0.23
C PRO A 76 11.34 6.42 -1.56
N GLN A 77 12.17 7.23 -2.16
CA GLN A 77 11.90 7.89 -3.43
C GLN A 77 11.74 6.87 -4.56
N ARG A 78 12.66 5.90 -4.64
CA ARG A 78 12.59 4.82 -5.62
C ARG A 78 11.37 3.94 -5.41
N PHE A 79 11.00 3.69 -4.15
CA PHE A 79 9.82 2.94 -3.78
C PHE A 79 8.55 3.59 -4.36
N VAL A 80 8.39 4.90 -4.13
CA VAL A 80 7.24 5.66 -4.65
C VAL A 80 7.23 5.69 -6.18
N GLU A 81 8.39 5.87 -6.81
CA GLU A 81 8.51 5.87 -8.27
C GLU A 81 8.04 4.56 -8.89
N LEU A 82 8.39 3.43 -8.30
CA LEU A 82 7.99 2.12 -8.79
C LEU A 82 6.46 1.96 -8.75
N ILE A 83 5.84 2.40 -7.68
CA ILE A 83 4.38 2.35 -7.55
C ILE A 83 3.72 3.26 -8.59
N ALA A 84 4.18 4.51 -8.71
CA ALA A 84 3.63 5.47 -9.66
C ALA A 84 3.76 4.98 -11.10
N LYS A 85 4.91 4.43 -11.46
CA LYS A 85 5.15 3.89 -12.79
C LYS A 85 4.21 2.73 -13.11
N THR A 86 4.02 1.81 -12.17
CA THR A 86 3.14 0.68 -12.36
C THR A 86 1.69 1.12 -12.44
N GLU A 87 1.29 2.06 -11.60
CA GLU A 87 -0.06 2.62 -11.62
C GLU A 87 -0.36 3.30 -12.97
N ASN A 88 0.56 4.09 -13.48
CA ASN A 88 0.40 4.75 -14.78
C ASN A 88 0.28 3.74 -15.92
N ALA A 89 1.04 2.66 -15.89
CA ALA A 89 0.99 1.63 -16.91
C ALA A 89 -0.33 0.83 -16.89
N CYS A 90 -0.91 0.63 -15.69
CA CYS A 90 -2.07 -0.24 -15.51
C CYS A 90 -3.42 0.52 -15.51
N PHE A 91 -3.43 1.78 -15.07
CA PHE A 91 -4.64 2.58 -14.89
C PHE A 91 -4.61 3.89 -15.68
N ALA A 92 -3.67 4.06 -16.61
CA ALA A 92 -3.63 5.23 -17.47
C ALA A 92 -4.87 5.25 -18.39
N GLU A 93 -5.48 6.42 -18.50
CA GLU A 93 -6.60 6.65 -19.38
C GLU A 93 -6.13 6.89 -20.82
#